data_446d3ca7c93c54f44edf5978046a6d16
#
_entry.id   446d3ca7c93c54f44edf5978046a6d16
#
_cell.length_a   1.000
_cell.length_b   1.000
_cell.length_c   1.000
_cell.angle_alpha   90.00
_cell.angle_beta   90.00
_cell.angle_gamma   90.00
#
_symmetry.space_group_name_H-M   'P 1'
#
loop_
_entity.id
_entity.type
_entity.pdbx_description
1 polymer ?
#
loop_
_entity_poly.entity_id
_entity_poly.type
_entity_poly.pdbx_seq_one_letter_code
_entity_poly.pdbx_strand_id
1 'polypeptide(L)'
;MPKLIRGFRSVYVEPDRYFLLENHGGDSLEKITIRHAEKRDAAAIQAVYACPNAYTGTLQLPWPSTDRWESRLAATSNHISRYVAEIEGEIVGELGFEVYEQPRRRHVASFGMGVKDSYQGRGVGSALINAMLELTDKWMNIKRIELTVYTDNHAAIGLYKKFGFVIEGESKDFAFRNGEFVSVYDMARIK
;
A
#
# COMPACT_ATOMS: atom_id res chain seq x y z
N MET A 1 5.85 19.28 -13.99
CA MET A 1 5.41 17.99 -14.55
C MET A 1 6.05 16.89 -13.73
N PRO A 2 5.30 16.01 -13.06
CA PRO A 2 5.89 14.89 -12.33
C PRO A 2 6.51 13.94 -13.35
N LYS A 3 7.77 13.54 -13.13
CA LYS A 3 8.45 12.53 -13.95
C LYS A 3 7.66 11.23 -13.86
N LEU A 4 7.00 10.82 -14.95
CA LEU A 4 6.46 9.47 -15.10
C LEU A 4 7.60 8.48 -14.88
N ILE A 5 7.42 7.59 -13.93
CA ILE A 5 8.34 6.47 -13.71
C ILE A 5 8.25 5.61 -14.97
N ARG A 6 9.38 5.38 -15.68
CA ARG A 6 9.44 4.53 -16.89
C ARG A 6 8.80 3.17 -16.58
N GLY A 7 7.86 2.75 -17.40
CA GLY A 7 7.23 1.43 -17.33
C GLY A 7 5.77 1.42 -16.81
N PHE A 8 5.16 2.59 -16.55
CA PHE A 8 3.74 2.65 -16.15
C PHE A 8 2.97 3.62 -17.04
N ARG A 9 1.89 3.15 -17.68
CA ARG A 9 0.84 4.00 -18.22
C ARG A 9 -0.39 3.91 -17.30
N SER A 10 -0.80 5.05 -16.72
CA SER A 10 -2.09 5.16 -16.05
C SER A 10 -3.14 5.53 -17.09
N VAL A 11 -4.17 4.70 -17.24
CA VAL A 11 -5.33 5.00 -18.10
C VAL A 11 -6.53 5.15 -17.19
N TYR A 12 -7.23 6.27 -17.31
CA TYR A 12 -8.49 6.54 -16.61
C TYR A 12 -9.64 5.94 -17.42
N VAL A 13 -10.39 5.02 -16.82
CA VAL A 13 -11.71 4.59 -17.32
C VAL A 13 -12.62 4.54 -16.11
N GLU A 14 -13.67 5.40 -16.10
CA GLU A 14 -14.69 5.35 -15.05
C GLU A 14 -15.43 3.99 -15.05
N PRO A 15 -15.72 3.42 -13.86
CA PRO A 15 -15.45 3.89 -12.50
C PRO A 15 -14.13 3.41 -11.90
N ASP A 16 -13.33 2.62 -12.61
CA ASP A 16 -12.12 1.98 -12.13
C ASP A 16 -10.85 2.58 -12.73
N ARG A 17 -9.78 2.60 -11.94
CA ARG A 17 -8.48 3.04 -12.40
C ARG A 17 -7.63 1.85 -12.79
N TYR A 18 -7.09 1.85 -14.03
CA TYR A 18 -6.24 0.81 -14.55
C TYR A 18 -4.78 1.25 -14.63
N PHE A 19 -3.88 0.39 -14.20
CA PHE A 19 -2.44 0.52 -14.42
C PHE A 19 -2.00 -0.60 -15.36
N LEU A 20 -1.51 -0.24 -16.55
CA LEU A 20 -0.92 -1.19 -17.47
C LEU A 20 0.57 -1.33 -17.14
N LEU A 21 1.00 -2.54 -16.86
CA LEU A 21 2.40 -2.87 -16.69
C LEU A 21 3.00 -3.26 -18.04
N GLU A 22 4.04 -2.56 -18.46
CA GLU A 22 4.88 -3.01 -19.57
C GLU A 22 5.82 -4.10 -19.06
N ASN A 23 5.52 -5.36 -19.38
CA ASN A 23 6.46 -6.46 -19.14
C ASN A 23 7.62 -6.38 -20.11
N HIS A 24 8.84 -6.32 -19.59
CA HIS A 24 10.07 -6.39 -20.39
C HIS A 24 10.33 -7.84 -20.83
N GLY A 25 9.48 -8.41 -21.67
CA GLY A 25 9.78 -9.74 -22.22
C GLY A 25 8.60 -10.65 -22.58
N GLY A 26 7.50 -10.14 -23.13
CA GLY A 26 6.49 -11.06 -23.64
C GLY A 26 5.07 -10.50 -23.72
N ASP A 27 4.37 -10.92 -24.68
CA ASP A 27 3.15 -10.52 -25.36
C ASP A 27 1.84 -10.30 -24.53
N SER A 28 1.86 -10.12 -23.22
CA SER A 28 0.63 -9.75 -22.47
C SER A 28 0.90 -8.70 -21.42
N LEU A 29 0.30 -7.54 -21.60
CA LEU A 29 0.21 -6.50 -20.56
C LEU A 29 -0.68 -6.99 -19.43
N GLU A 30 -0.12 -7.25 -18.28
CA GLU A 30 -0.93 -7.55 -17.10
C GLU A 30 -1.64 -6.30 -16.62
N LYS A 31 -2.98 -6.34 -16.63
CA LYS A 31 -3.81 -5.22 -16.20
C LYS A 31 -4.01 -5.30 -14.69
N ILE A 32 -3.49 -4.29 -13.97
CA ILE A 32 -3.79 -4.12 -12.54
C ILE A 32 -4.90 -3.07 -12.42
N THR A 33 -6.02 -3.46 -11.84
CA THR A 33 -7.13 -2.54 -11.52
C THR A 33 -7.02 -2.11 -10.07
N ILE A 34 -7.09 -0.79 -9.81
CA ILE A 34 -7.15 -0.24 -8.46
C ILE A 34 -8.53 0.33 -8.23
N ARG A 35 -9.22 -0.12 -7.20
CA ARG A 35 -10.52 0.38 -6.78
C ARG A 35 -10.63 0.50 -5.27
N HIS A 36 -11.66 1.18 -4.81
CA HIS A 36 -12.00 1.22 -3.39
C HIS A 36 -12.31 -0.17 -2.87
N ALA A 37 -11.84 -0.47 -1.65
CA ALA A 37 -12.20 -1.69 -0.94
C ALA A 37 -13.64 -1.60 -0.44
N GLU A 38 -14.42 -2.65 -0.65
CA GLU A 38 -15.81 -2.77 -0.22
C GLU A 38 -15.95 -3.86 0.86
N LYS A 39 -17.07 -3.89 1.58
CA LYS A 39 -17.33 -4.89 2.64
C LYS A 39 -17.18 -6.33 2.14
N ARG A 40 -17.59 -6.60 0.89
CA ARG A 40 -17.45 -7.92 0.25
C ARG A 40 -16.02 -8.39 0.07
N ASP A 41 -15.05 -7.49 0.13
CA ASP A 41 -13.63 -7.79 -0.10
C ASP A 41 -12.91 -8.31 1.14
N ALA A 42 -13.58 -8.34 2.31
CA ALA A 42 -12.98 -8.69 3.59
C ALA A 42 -12.23 -10.03 3.57
N ALA A 43 -12.84 -11.08 3.01
CA ALA A 43 -12.21 -12.40 2.92
C ALA A 43 -10.99 -12.40 1.98
N ALA A 44 -11.05 -11.68 0.86
CA ALA A 44 -9.95 -11.58 -0.08
C ALA A 44 -8.78 -10.77 0.50
N ILE A 45 -9.06 -9.67 1.22
CA ILE A 45 -8.04 -8.88 1.94
C ILE A 45 -7.43 -9.72 3.07
N GLN A 46 -8.24 -10.48 3.82
CA GLN A 46 -7.76 -11.42 4.82
C GLN A 46 -6.76 -12.40 4.19
N ALA A 47 -7.07 -12.94 3.01
CA ALA A 47 -6.18 -13.86 2.29
C ALA A 47 -4.85 -13.20 1.87
N VAL A 48 -4.84 -11.90 1.53
CA VAL A 48 -3.59 -11.15 1.29
C VAL A 48 -2.71 -11.17 2.54
N TYR A 49 -3.28 -10.84 3.70
CA TYR A 49 -2.54 -10.75 4.95
C TYR A 49 -2.32 -12.11 5.64
N ALA A 50 -2.88 -13.20 5.13
CA ALA A 50 -2.55 -14.55 5.54
C ALA A 50 -1.22 -15.05 4.93
N CYS A 51 -0.71 -14.38 3.89
CA CYS A 51 0.56 -14.72 3.27
C CYS A 51 1.74 -14.40 4.20
N PRO A 52 2.73 -15.29 4.34
CA PRO A 52 3.88 -15.12 5.23
C PRO A 52 4.62 -13.80 5.07
N ASN A 53 4.97 -13.38 3.86
CA ASN A 53 5.67 -12.12 3.63
C ASN A 53 4.80 -10.90 3.96
N ALA A 54 3.48 -11.00 3.75
CA ALA A 54 2.56 -9.90 4.04
C ALA A 54 2.40 -9.68 5.55
N TYR A 55 2.15 -10.72 6.38
CA TYR A 55 2.03 -10.51 7.81
C TYR A 55 3.37 -10.25 8.49
N THR A 56 4.49 -10.87 8.06
CA THR A 56 5.81 -10.60 8.64
C THR A 56 6.37 -9.24 8.24
N GLY A 57 5.97 -8.71 7.08
CA GLY A 57 6.35 -7.39 6.58
C GLY A 57 5.50 -6.24 7.12
N THR A 58 4.47 -6.53 7.92
CA THR A 58 3.54 -5.55 8.49
C THR A 58 3.34 -5.82 9.99
N LEU A 59 2.53 -5.00 10.67
CA LEU A 59 2.13 -5.25 12.08
C LEU A 59 0.93 -6.21 12.20
N GLN A 60 0.62 -6.99 11.16
CA GLN A 60 -0.41 -8.02 11.24
C GLN A 60 0.10 -9.26 11.98
N LEU A 61 -0.80 -9.98 12.61
CA LEU A 61 -0.49 -11.26 13.23
C LEU A 61 -0.74 -12.41 12.23
N PRO A 62 -0.06 -13.57 12.39
CA PRO A 62 -0.44 -14.80 11.70
C PRO A 62 -1.93 -15.13 11.94
N TRP A 63 -2.55 -15.83 10.99
CA TRP A 63 -3.96 -16.26 11.03
C TRP A 63 -4.95 -15.09 11.22
N PRO A 64 -4.98 -14.13 10.27
CA PRO A 64 -5.89 -12.99 10.37
C PRO A 64 -7.35 -13.44 10.31
N SER A 65 -8.22 -12.80 11.11
CA SER A 65 -9.66 -13.07 11.13
C SER A 65 -10.38 -12.30 10.01
N THR A 66 -11.30 -12.96 9.31
CA THR A 66 -12.20 -12.32 8.33
C THR A 66 -13.12 -11.31 9.02
N ASP A 67 -13.70 -11.65 10.17
CA ASP A 67 -14.61 -10.76 10.94
C ASP A 67 -13.91 -9.44 11.32
N ARG A 68 -12.61 -9.51 11.62
CA ARG A 68 -11.82 -8.29 11.89
C ARG A 68 -11.71 -7.40 10.65
N TRP A 69 -11.56 -7.99 9.45
CA TRP A 69 -11.54 -7.24 8.22
C TRP A 69 -12.92 -6.72 7.83
N GLU A 70 -13.98 -7.50 8.03
CA GLU A 70 -15.36 -7.04 7.87
C GLU A 70 -15.65 -5.82 8.74
N SER A 71 -15.27 -5.88 10.03
CA SER A 71 -15.43 -4.77 10.98
C SER A 71 -14.63 -3.53 10.54
N ARG A 72 -13.40 -3.71 10.05
CA ARG A 72 -12.55 -2.61 9.55
C ARG A 72 -13.14 -1.94 8.30
N LEU A 73 -13.74 -2.73 7.39
CA LEU A 73 -14.37 -2.22 6.18
C LEU A 73 -15.78 -1.64 6.44
N ALA A 74 -16.44 -2.08 7.51
CA ALA A 74 -17.73 -1.55 7.93
C ALA A 74 -17.61 -0.21 8.66
N ALA A 75 -16.46 0.05 9.28
CA ALA A 75 -16.21 1.29 10.01
C ALA A 75 -16.17 2.48 9.03
N THR A 76 -17.17 3.35 9.12
CA THR A 76 -17.19 4.61 8.35
C THR A 76 -16.23 5.59 9.00
N SER A 77 -15.24 6.03 8.23
CA SER A 77 -14.28 7.05 8.65
C SER A 77 -13.95 7.93 7.45
N ASN A 78 -14.07 9.23 7.61
CA ASN A 78 -13.77 10.18 6.54
C ASN A 78 -12.25 10.40 6.35
N HIS A 79 -11.43 9.84 7.23
CA HIS A 79 -9.97 10.02 7.20
C HIS A 79 -9.20 8.73 6.87
N ILE A 80 -9.88 7.58 6.82
CA ILE A 80 -9.27 6.31 6.42
C ILE A 80 -9.83 5.91 5.05
N SER A 81 -8.95 5.69 4.10
CA SER A 81 -9.30 5.17 2.77
C SER A 81 -8.57 3.85 2.53
N ARG A 82 -9.25 2.89 1.90
CA ARG A 82 -8.69 1.58 1.57
C ARG A 82 -8.90 1.26 0.11
N TYR A 83 -7.86 0.78 -0.53
CA TYR A 83 -7.85 0.41 -1.93
C TYR A 83 -7.37 -1.02 -2.11
N VAL A 84 -7.94 -1.72 -3.06
CA VAL A 84 -7.49 -3.05 -3.47
C VAL A 84 -6.91 -3.01 -4.88
N ALA A 85 -5.94 -3.89 -5.10
CA ALA A 85 -5.41 -4.18 -6.42
C ALA A 85 -5.95 -5.52 -6.90
N GLU A 86 -6.53 -5.55 -8.10
CA GLU A 86 -7.06 -6.74 -8.75
C GLU A 86 -6.29 -7.07 -10.03
N ILE A 87 -6.03 -8.35 -10.22
CA ILE A 87 -5.53 -8.95 -11.46
C ILE A 87 -6.49 -10.08 -11.82
N GLU A 88 -7.09 -10.03 -13.03
CA GLU A 88 -8.05 -11.04 -13.51
C GLU A 88 -9.20 -11.33 -12.54
N GLY A 89 -9.68 -10.30 -11.80
CA GLY A 89 -10.75 -10.42 -10.81
C GLY A 89 -10.31 -10.95 -9.44
N GLU A 90 -9.04 -11.31 -9.27
CA GLU A 90 -8.48 -11.70 -7.97
C GLU A 90 -7.90 -10.48 -7.24
N ILE A 91 -8.27 -10.27 -5.96
CA ILE A 91 -7.62 -9.28 -5.11
C ILE A 91 -6.25 -9.81 -4.69
N VAL A 92 -5.21 -9.10 -5.12
CA VAL A 92 -3.81 -9.50 -4.94
C VAL A 92 -3.02 -8.55 -4.03
N GLY A 93 -3.61 -7.40 -3.68
CA GLY A 93 -3.00 -6.43 -2.79
C GLY A 93 -4.02 -5.49 -2.17
N GLU A 94 -3.66 -4.89 -1.03
CA GLU A 94 -4.43 -3.85 -0.33
C GLU A 94 -3.49 -2.75 0.15
N LEU A 95 -3.98 -1.51 0.09
CA LEU A 95 -3.36 -0.35 0.70
C LEU A 95 -4.41 0.43 1.47
N GLY A 96 -4.18 0.61 2.77
CA GLY A 96 -4.95 1.52 3.60
C GLY A 96 -4.12 2.76 3.95
N PHE A 97 -4.67 3.96 3.77
CA PHE A 97 -4.04 5.17 4.27
C PHE A 97 -5.00 5.98 5.15
N GLU A 98 -4.40 6.71 6.08
CA GLU A 98 -5.08 7.55 7.06
C GLU A 98 -4.55 8.97 6.98
N VAL A 99 -5.45 9.96 6.92
CA VAL A 99 -5.10 11.37 7.11
C VAL A 99 -5.29 11.72 8.58
N TYR A 100 -4.30 12.34 9.19
CA TYR A 100 -4.39 12.68 10.61
C TYR A 100 -5.45 13.75 10.88
N GLU A 101 -6.29 13.49 11.89
CA GLU A 101 -7.42 14.38 12.26
C GLU A 101 -6.98 15.58 13.07
N GLN A 102 -5.82 15.52 13.74
CA GLN A 102 -5.31 16.62 14.55
C GLN A 102 -5.16 17.89 13.69
N PRO A 103 -5.78 19.02 14.07
CA PRO A 103 -5.83 20.22 13.23
C PRO A 103 -4.49 20.67 12.68
N ARG A 104 -3.43 20.52 13.46
CA ARG A 104 -2.05 20.90 13.08
C ARG A 104 -1.36 19.88 12.19
N ARG A 105 -1.94 18.68 11.98
CA ARG A 105 -1.39 17.58 11.18
C ARG A 105 -2.30 17.15 10.02
N ARG A 106 -3.34 17.89 9.70
CA ARG A 106 -4.25 17.56 8.58
C ARG A 106 -3.62 17.52 7.19
N HIS A 107 -2.38 18.01 7.08
CA HIS A 107 -1.56 17.91 5.87
C HIS A 107 -0.68 16.67 5.83
N VAL A 108 -0.82 15.77 6.78
CA VAL A 108 -0.03 14.52 6.93
C VAL A 108 -0.93 13.32 6.76
N ALA A 109 -0.43 12.34 6.01
CA ALA A 109 -1.04 11.01 5.92
C ALA A 109 -0.02 9.93 6.27
N SER A 110 -0.50 8.78 6.74
CA SER A 110 0.27 7.55 6.90
C SER A 110 -0.41 6.42 6.17
N PHE A 111 0.34 5.40 5.75
CA PHE A 111 -0.26 4.24 5.08
C PHE A 111 0.44 2.94 5.43
N GLY A 112 -0.30 1.84 5.22
CA GLY A 112 0.23 0.48 5.21
C GLY A 112 -0.30 -0.26 3.99
N MET A 113 0.45 -1.24 3.50
CA MET A 113 0.01 -2.08 2.39
C MET A 113 0.51 -3.51 2.52
N GLY A 114 -0.23 -4.45 1.89
CA GLY A 114 0.17 -5.83 1.71
C GLY A 114 -0.05 -6.27 0.27
N VAL A 115 0.79 -7.17 -0.20
CA VAL A 115 0.67 -7.82 -1.51
C VAL A 115 0.85 -9.32 -1.32
N LYS A 116 -0.03 -10.14 -1.92
CA LYS A 116 0.11 -11.61 -1.90
C LYS A 116 1.50 -12.01 -2.35
N ASP A 117 2.10 -12.99 -1.68
CA ASP A 117 3.48 -13.41 -1.92
C ASP A 117 3.72 -13.80 -3.39
N SER A 118 2.77 -14.51 -4.03
CA SER A 118 2.83 -14.93 -5.43
C SER A 118 2.74 -13.76 -6.44
N TYR A 119 2.34 -12.58 -6.00
CA TYR A 119 2.19 -11.38 -6.83
C TYR A 119 3.22 -10.29 -6.51
N GLN A 120 4.17 -10.57 -5.62
CA GLN A 120 5.28 -9.66 -5.35
C GLN A 120 6.21 -9.57 -6.56
N GLY A 121 6.88 -8.42 -6.75
CA GLY A 121 7.75 -8.18 -7.91
C GLY A 121 7.01 -7.89 -9.22
N ARG A 122 5.68 -8.02 -9.27
CA ARG A 122 4.83 -7.83 -10.47
C ARG A 122 4.22 -6.43 -10.56
N GLY A 123 4.74 -5.44 -9.81
CA GLY A 123 4.31 -4.04 -9.89
C GLY A 123 3.07 -3.66 -9.07
N VAL A 124 2.41 -4.61 -8.39
CA VAL A 124 1.19 -4.38 -7.60
C VAL A 124 1.38 -3.26 -6.56
N GLY A 125 2.47 -3.33 -5.77
CA GLY A 125 2.78 -2.29 -4.78
C GLY A 125 3.02 -0.91 -5.41
N SER A 126 3.64 -0.87 -6.60
CA SER A 126 3.83 0.39 -7.34
C SER A 126 2.51 0.98 -7.81
N ALA A 127 1.57 0.13 -8.29
CA ALA A 127 0.25 0.58 -8.72
C ALA A 127 -0.56 1.16 -7.55
N LEU A 128 -0.56 0.49 -6.40
CA LEU A 128 -1.23 0.96 -5.17
C LEU A 128 -0.66 2.31 -4.70
N ILE A 129 0.67 2.45 -4.64
CA ILE A 129 1.31 3.71 -4.23
C ILE A 129 1.00 4.83 -5.23
N ASN A 130 1.06 4.57 -6.54
CA ASN A 130 0.71 5.56 -7.55
C ASN A 130 -0.73 6.07 -7.38
N ALA A 131 -1.69 5.18 -7.14
CA ALA A 131 -3.08 5.55 -6.92
C ALA A 131 -3.24 6.43 -5.67
N MET A 132 -2.61 6.05 -4.55
CA MET A 132 -2.59 6.84 -3.33
C MET A 132 -1.97 8.23 -3.56
N LEU A 133 -0.80 8.30 -4.21
CA LEU A 133 -0.11 9.56 -4.47
C LEU A 133 -0.92 10.50 -5.36
N GLU A 134 -1.62 9.96 -6.36
CA GLU A 134 -2.47 10.80 -7.20
C GLU A 134 -3.60 11.45 -6.42
N LEU A 135 -4.24 10.71 -5.51
CA LEU A 135 -5.27 11.26 -4.64
C LEU A 135 -4.70 12.29 -3.66
N THR A 136 -3.65 11.93 -2.95
CA THR A 136 -3.06 12.78 -1.91
C THR A 136 -2.44 14.04 -2.48
N ASP A 137 -1.78 13.94 -3.65
CA ASP A 137 -1.09 15.07 -4.27
C ASP A 137 -2.02 16.02 -5.01
N LYS A 138 -3.09 15.51 -5.64
CA LYS A 138 -3.94 16.32 -6.52
C LYS A 138 -5.27 16.74 -5.90
N TRP A 139 -5.80 15.95 -4.95
CA TRP A 139 -7.16 16.13 -4.45
C TRP A 139 -7.27 16.41 -2.95
N MET A 140 -6.32 15.91 -2.14
CA MET A 140 -6.45 15.96 -0.69
C MET A 140 -5.52 16.99 -0.03
N ASN A 141 -4.70 17.71 -0.81
CA ASN A 141 -3.72 18.69 -0.30
C ASN A 141 -2.80 18.13 0.80
N ILE A 142 -2.44 16.84 0.69
CA ILE A 142 -1.49 16.22 1.60
C ILE A 142 -0.08 16.65 1.18
N LYS A 143 0.66 17.22 2.14
CA LYS A 143 2.03 17.70 1.93
C LYS A 143 3.06 16.65 2.35
N ARG A 144 2.76 15.87 3.38
CA ARG A 144 3.65 14.85 3.95
C ARG A 144 2.96 13.50 4.00
N ILE A 145 3.63 12.47 3.53
CA ILE A 145 3.20 11.07 3.72
C ILE A 145 4.32 10.36 4.45
N GLU A 146 3.98 9.71 5.56
CA GLU A 146 4.94 8.99 6.41
C GLU A 146 4.57 7.52 6.56
N LEU A 147 5.57 6.69 6.81
CA LEU A 147 5.42 5.27 7.04
C LEU A 147 6.54 4.74 7.92
N THR A 148 6.32 3.56 8.51
CA THR A 148 7.40 2.74 9.09
C THR A 148 7.59 1.49 8.25
N VAL A 149 8.84 1.04 8.11
CA VAL A 149 9.20 -0.19 7.39
C VAL A 149 10.31 -0.93 8.15
N TYR A 150 10.18 -2.24 8.27
CA TYR A 150 11.23 -3.04 8.92
C TYR A 150 12.57 -2.87 8.21
N THR A 151 13.64 -2.75 8.99
CA THR A 151 14.99 -2.45 8.46
C THR A 151 15.51 -3.54 7.52
N ASP A 152 15.02 -4.76 7.65
CA ASP A 152 15.34 -5.91 6.82
C ASP A 152 14.42 -6.08 5.59
N ASN A 153 13.37 -5.27 5.44
CA ASN A 153 12.48 -5.31 4.28
C ASN A 153 13.05 -4.48 3.12
N HIS A 154 14.16 -4.95 2.56
CA HIS A 154 14.87 -4.23 1.49
C HIS A 154 14.02 -4.00 0.23
N ALA A 155 13.09 -4.92 -0.08
CA ALA A 155 12.19 -4.77 -1.22
C ALA A 155 11.23 -3.57 -1.06
N ALA A 156 10.59 -3.46 0.12
CA ALA A 156 9.71 -2.33 0.42
C ALA A 156 10.49 -1.01 0.52
N ILE A 157 11.66 -1.00 1.17
CA ILE A 157 12.53 0.18 1.26
C ILE A 157 12.91 0.67 -0.15
N GLY A 158 13.31 -0.24 -1.03
CA GLY A 158 13.63 0.10 -2.42
C GLY A 158 12.43 0.66 -3.18
N LEU A 159 11.25 0.08 -2.98
CA LEU A 159 10.01 0.55 -3.55
C LEU A 159 9.68 1.97 -3.07
N TYR A 160 9.71 2.24 -1.77
CA TYR A 160 9.40 3.56 -1.22
C TYR A 160 10.39 4.63 -1.69
N LYS A 161 11.70 4.31 -1.72
CA LYS A 161 12.72 5.22 -2.28
C LYS A 161 12.44 5.60 -3.74
N LYS A 162 11.96 4.66 -4.56
CA LYS A 162 11.55 4.91 -5.96
C LYS A 162 10.43 5.97 -6.06
N PHE A 163 9.56 6.06 -5.05
CA PHE A 163 8.48 7.05 -4.98
C PHE A 163 8.85 8.33 -4.23
N GLY A 164 10.13 8.52 -3.90
CA GLY A 164 10.63 9.76 -3.29
C GLY A 164 10.54 9.78 -1.75
N PHE A 165 10.29 8.64 -1.11
CA PHE A 165 10.41 8.55 0.33
C PHE A 165 11.88 8.49 0.73
N VAL A 166 12.23 9.19 1.81
CA VAL A 166 13.56 9.21 2.41
C VAL A 166 13.50 8.69 3.83
N ILE A 167 14.58 8.05 4.31
CA ILE A 167 14.70 7.64 5.70
C ILE A 167 14.98 8.90 6.53
N GLU A 168 14.18 9.11 7.57
CA GLU A 168 14.33 10.21 8.52
C GLU A 168 14.89 9.76 9.87
N GLY A 169 14.72 8.47 10.20
CA GLY A 169 15.19 7.91 11.46
C GLY A 169 15.09 6.39 11.50
N GLU A 170 15.57 5.82 12.61
CA GLU A 170 15.45 4.40 12.95
C GLU A 170 14.88 4.27 14.37
N SER A 171 13.79 3.52 14.50
CA SER A 171 13.20 3.15 15.78
C SER A 171 13.61 1.71 16.13
N LYS A 172 14.48 1.58 17.16
CA LYS A 172 14.98 0.28 17.62
C LYS A 172 13.96 -0.47 18.43
N ASP A 173 13.98 -1.80 18.34
CA ASP A 173 13.09 -2.70 19.09
C ASP A 173 11.62 -2.34 18.96
N PHE A 174 11.23 -1.90 17.76
CA PHE A 174 9.92 -1.36 17.46
C PHE A 174 8.79 -2.39 17.55
N ALA A 175 9.06 -3.62 17.15
CA ALA A 175 8.08 -4.70 17.15
C ALA A 175 8.71 -6.04 17.50
N PHE A 176 7.87 -6.98 17.96
CA PHE A 176 8.28 -8.36 18.22
C PHE A 176 7.79 -9.25 17.07
N ARG A 177 8.71 -9.97 16.41
CA ARG A 177 8.44 -10.81 15.25
C ARG A 177 9.28 -12.08 15.30
N ASN A 178 8.66 -13.24 15.16
CA ASN A 178 9.35 -14.54 15.13
C ASN A 178 10.28 -14.78 16.34
N GLY A 179 9.89 -14.30 17.54
CA GLY A 179 10.67 -14.51 18.78
C GLY A 179 11.73 -13.46 19.04
N GLU A 180 11.86 -12.43 18.19
CA GLU A 180 12.89 -11.39 18.31
C GLU A 180 12.30 -9.99 18.19
N PHE A 181 12.96 -8.99 18.81
CA PHE A 181 12.66 -7.58 18.56
C PHE A 181 13.30 -7.14 17.26
N VAL A 182 12.55 -6.39 16.48
CA VAL A 182 12.97 -5.88 15.16
C VAL A 182 12.79 -4.37 15.09
N SER A 183 13.74 -3.72 14.42
CA SER A 183 13.74 -2.26 14.22
C SER A 183 13.03 -1.87 12.93
N VAL A 184 12.61 -0.61 12.84
CA VAL A 184 12.03 -0.01 11.64
C VAL A 184 12.78 1.25 11.25
N TYR A 185 12.75 1.57 9.96
CA TYR A 185 13.02 2.93 9.50
C TYR A 185 11.72 3.73 9.48
N ASP A 186 11.79 4.94 9.98
CA ASP A 186 10.79 5.98 9.78
C ASP A 186 11.12 6.65 8.45
N MET A 187 10.18 6.59 7.50
CA MET A 187 10.36 7.17 6.17
C MET A 187 9.26 8.17 5.87
N ALA A 188 9.60 9.23 5.15
CA ALA A 188 8.63 10.20 4.70
C ALA A 188 8.90 10.70 3.27
N ARG A 189 7.81 11.10 2.61
CA ARG A 189 7.80 11.86 1.36
C ARG A 189 7.17 13.22 1.61
N ILE A 190 7.87 14.28 1.25
CA ILE A 190 7.38 15.65 1.32
C ILE A 190 7.24 16.19 -0.11
N LYS A 191 6.04 16.73 -0.42
CA LYS A 191 5.71 17.36 -1.70
C LYS A 191 6.14 18.83 -1.70
#